data_19f3f297a0823da2c7b41aaedf270adf
#
_entry.id   19f3f297a0823da2c7b41aaedf270adf
#
_cell.length_a   1.000
_cell.length_b   1.000
_cell.length_c   1.000
_cell.angle_alpha   90.00
_cell.angle_beta   90.00
_cell.angle_gamma   90.00
#
_symmetry.space_group_name_H-M   'P 1'
#
loop_
_entity.id
_entity.type
_entity.pdbx_description
1 polymer ?
#
loop_
_entity_poly.entity_id
_entity_poly.type
_entity_poly.pdbx_seq_one_letter_code
_entity_poly.pdbx_strand_id
1 'polypeptide(L)'
;MARYLITGGAGFLGINLTRHLLARGNEVVTFDLADFDYEDVKDQVRHVKGDIRDRTALDRAMDGIDVVVHTAAALPLYKQEDIFTTDIDGTRNVIDSAFTHQVDRFIHISSTAVYGIPDHHPLLEDDKLDGVGPYGKAKIMAEQVCSAYRERGMCVTIIRPKSFVGPERLGVFALLYDWAKDGKGFPMIGSGKNRYQLLDVEDLCGAIYLAATGPKEKVSDTFNIGAKEYTTMGEDYQAVLDYAGYGKTVRPFPAGPLIWMLRVLEFYHLSPLYKWVYETASKDSFVSIEKAERILGYQPKYSNKDALVRNFQWYLANLPKFEHSSGVSHRVPWKQGALSMAKVFF
;
A
#
# COMPACT_ATOMS: atom_id res chain seq x y z
N MET A 1 20.15 16.05 9.39
CA MET A 1 20.09 14.59 9.59
C MET A 1 19.06 14.36 10.67
N ALA A 2 17.98 13.65 10.37
CA ALA A 2 16.92 13.32 11.31
C ALA A 2 16.87 11.82 11.56
N ARG A 3 16.42 11.43 12.75
CA ARG A 3 16.23 10.04 13.12
C ARG A 3 14.76 9.63 12.98
N TYR A 4 14.50 8.66 12.12
CA TYR A 4 13.16 8.17 11.81
C TYR A 4 12.88 6.84 12.51
N LEU A 5 11.68 6.69 13.07
CA LEU A 5 11.12 5.39 13.44
C LEU A 5 10.07 4.98 12.42
N ILE A 6 10.25 3.82 11.78
CA ILE A 6 9.29 3.24 10.85
C ILE A 6 8.65 2.01 11.51
N THR A 7 7.39 2.10 11.93
CA THR A 7 6.64 0.91 12.34
C THR A 7 6.16 0.17 11.10
N GLY A 8 6.15 -1.16 11.11
CA GLY A 8 5.96 -1.94 9.88
C GLY A 8 7.18 -1.87 8.96
N GLY A 9 8.37 -1.67 9.55
CA GLY A 9 9.63 -1.41 8.84
C GLY A 9 10.10 -2.56 7.98
N ALA A 10 9.78 -3.81 8.34
CA ALA A 10 10.10 -5.00 7.54
C ALA A 10 9.06 -5.27 6.43
N GLY A 11 7.99 -4.47 6.34
CA GLY A 11 6.97 -4.57 5.30
C GLY A 11 7.38 -3.93 3.98
N PHE A 12 6.51 -4.07 2.96
CA PHE A 12 6.75 -3.55 1.60
C PHE A 12 7.04 -2.04 1.56
N LEU A 13 6.20 -1.21 2.20
CA LEU A 13 6.45 0.23 2.28
C LEU A 13 7.67 0.51 3.16
N GLY A 14 7.79 -0.19 4.29
CA GLY A 14 8.84 0.04 5.27
C GLY A 14 10.24 -0.10 4.68
N ILE A 15 10.53 -1.17 3.93
CA ILE A 15 11.85 -1.35 3.30
C ILE A 15 12.15 -0.30 2.22
N ASN A 16 11.17 0.04 1.37
CA ASN A 16 11.37 1.06 0.35
C ASN A 16 11.61 2.44 0.99
N LEU A 17 10.86 2.78 2.04
CA LEU A 17 11.06 4.02 2.78
C LEU A 17 12.41 4.02 3.51
N THR A 18 12.84 2.90 4.08
CA THR A 18 14.15 2.75 4.70
C THR A 18 15.26 3.08 3.71
N ARG A 19 15.26 2.45 2.53
CA ARG A 19 16.23 2.75 1.47
C ARG A 19 16.20 4.22 1.04
N HIS A 20 14.99 4.77 0.90
CA HIS A 20 14.79 6.17 0.50
C HIS A 20 15.36 7.17 1.51
N LEU A 21 15.20 6.91 2.82
CA LEU A 21 15.69 7.77 3.90
C LEU A 21 17.21 7.65 4.09
N LEU A 22 17.75 6.42 4.07
CA LEU A 22 19.19 6.18 4.14
C LEU A 22 19.95 6.85 3.00
N ALA A 23 19.43 6.77 1.76
CA ALA A 23 20.00 7.44 0.59
C ALA A 23 20.05 8.98 0.73
N ARG A 24 19.29 9.55 1.66
CA ARG A 24 19.26 10.98 2.00
C ARG A 24 20.04 11.34 3.27
N GLY A 25 20.83 10.39 3.78
CA GLY A 25 21.66 10.59 4.95
C GLY A 25 20.92 10.67 6.27
N ASN A 26 19.71 10.10 6.37
CA ASN A 26 18.98 10.03 7.63
C ASN A 26 19.28 8.73 8.39
N GLU A 27 19.09 8.76 9.71
CA GLU A 27 19.12 7.56 10.54
C GLU A 27 17.75 6.90 10.56
N VAL A 28 17.73 5.55 10.51
CA VAL A 28 16.48 4.79 10.50
C VAL A 28 16.47 3.74 11.60
N VAL A 29 15.41 3.77 12.38
CA VAL A 29 15.02 2.70 13.31
C VAL A 29 13.78 2.03 12.72
N THR A 30 13.81 0.72 12.57
CA THR A 30 12.64 -0.05 12.13
C THR A 30 12.03 -0.81 13.30
N PHE A 31 10.71 -0.84 13.38
CA PHE A 31 9.96 -1.58 14.39
C PHE A 31 8.95 -2.49 13.68
N ASP A 32 9.04 -3.80 13.89
CA ASP A 32 8.17 -4.78 13.22
C ASP A 32 8.04 -6.08 14.02
N LEU A 33 6.98 -6.84 13.77
CA LEU A 33 6.82 -8.22 14.25
C LEU A 33 7.80 -9.18 13.57
N ALA A 34 8.09 -8.93 12.29
CA ALA A 34 9.01 -9.72 11.47
C ALA A 34 10.45 -9.27 11.66
N ASP A 35 11.38 -10.16 11.39
CA ASP A 35 12.80 -9.83 11.33
C ASP A 35 13.08 -8.95 10.10
N PHE A 36 14.09 -8.10 10.20
CA PHE A 36 14.53 -7.21 9.12
C PHE A 36 15.70 -7.84 8.38
N ASP A 37 15.41 -8.63 7.37
CA ASP A 37 16.32 -9.51 6.65
C ASP A 37 16.75 -9.01 5.25
N TYR A 38 16.85 -7.69 5.07
CA TYR A 38 17.24 -7.05 3.81
C TYR A 38 18.75 -6.82 3.76
N GLU A 39 19.47 -7.70 3.05
CA GLU A 39 20.93 -7.76 3.01
C GLU A 39 21.62 -6.44 2.61
N ASP A 40 20.95 -5.64 1.76
CA ASP A 40 21.50 -4.37 1.26
C ASP A 40 21.52 -3.24 2.30
N VAL A 41 20.68 -3.31 3.33
CA VAL A 41 20.52 -2.22 4.30
C VAL A 41 20.43 -2.65 5.76
N LYS A 42 20.40 -3.94 6.07
CA LYS A 42 20.21 -4.45 7.44
C LYS A 42 21.24 -3.92 8.45
N ASP A 43 22.50 -3.75 8.02
CA ASP A 43 23.59 -3.26 8.87
C ASP A 43 23.61 -1.72 9.01
N GLN A 44 22.73 -1.02 8.29
CA GLN A 44 22.63 0.43 8.32
C GLN A 44 21.46 0.92 9.19
N VAL A 45 20.65 0.01 9.73
CA VAL A 45 19.48 0.34 10.53
C VAL A 45 19.51 -0.30 11.91
N ARG A 46 18.92 0.34 12.90
CA ARG A 46 18.59 -0.31 14.16
C ARG A 46 17.22 -0.97 14.02
N HIS A 47 17.16 -2.29 14.02
CA HIS A 47 15.89 -3.01 14.03
C HIS A 47 15.45 -3.34 15.45
N VAL A 48 14.20 -3.08 15.77
CA VAL A 48 13.54 -3.44 17.04
C VAL A 48 12.36 -4.36 16.70
N LYS A 49 12.48 -5.62 17.09
CA LYS A 49 11.38 -6.59 16.94
C LYS A 49 10.34 -6.37 18.02
N GLY A 50 9.08 -6.17 17.64
CA GLY A 50 8.00 -5.92 18.57
C GLY A 50 6.63 -5.76 17.93
N ASP A 51 5.60 -5.84 18.74
CA ASP A 51 4.21 -5.60 18.36
C ASP A 51 3.81 -4.17 18.73
N ILE A 52 3.18 -3.43 17.82
CA ILE A 52 2.69 -2.07 18.10
C ILE A 52 1.60 -2.02 19.18
N ARG A 53 1.04 -3.17 19.54
CA ARG A 53 0.14 -3.32 20.69
C ARG A 53 0.87 -3.37 22.04
N ASP A 54 2.19 -3.60 22.03
CA ASP A 54 3.05 -3.55 23.20
C ASP A 54 3.65 -2.15 23.39
N ARG A 55 3.02 -1.36 24.27
CA ARG A 55 3.44 -0.01 24.59
C ARG A 55 4.88 0.05 25.11
N THR A 56 5.29 -0.91 25.94
CA THR A 56 6.63 -0.92 26.53
C THR A 56 7.71 -1.12 25.47
N ALA A 57 7.45 -1.98 24.49
CA ALA A 57 8.37 -2.17 23.37
C ALA A 57 8.47 -0.92 22.50
N LEU A 58 7.35 -0.21 22.26
CA LEU A 58 7.32 1.05 21.53
C LEU A 58 8.11 2.15 22.23
N ASP A 59 7.94 2.35 23.54
CA ASP A 59 8.63 3.38 24.32
C ASP A 59 10.16 3.21 24.24
N ARG A 60 10.66 1.96 24.25
CA ARG A 60 12.10 1.67 24.04
C ARG A 60 12.60 2.01 22.63
N ALA A 61 11.73 1.88 21.64
CA ALA A 61 12.08 2.20 20.25
C ALA A 61 12.03 3.70 19.97
N MET A 62 11.25 4.46 20.75
CA MET A 62 10.96 5.88 20.54
C MET A 62 12.08 6.82 21.03
N ASP A 63 13.04 6.30 21.79
CA ASP A 63 14.12 7.13 22.36
C ASP A 63 14.98 7.81 21.29
N GLY A 64 15.06 9.14 21.36
CA GLY A 64 15.80 9.97 20.44
C GLY A 64 15.26 10.03 19.01
N ILE A 65 14.00 9.72 18.78
CA ILE A 65 13.34 9.78 17.47
C ILE A 65 12.82 11.19 17.19
N ASP A 66 13.12 11.72 16.00
CA ASP A 66 12.62 13.01 15.54
C ASP A 66 11.29 12.85 14.78
N VAL A 67 11.16 11.80 13.96
CA VAL A 67 10.01 11.58 13.09
C VAL A 67 9.53 10.13 13.18
N VAL A 68 8.25 9.94 13.41
CA VAL A 68 7.60 8.63 13.32
C VAL A 68 6.84 8.52 12.01
N VAL A 69 7.10 7.44 11.25
CA VAL A 69 6.26 7.04 10.11
C VAL A 69 5.56 5.74 10.46
N HIS A 70 4.27 5.82 10.70
CA HIS A 70 3.46 4.69 11.12
C HIS A 70 2.86 3.99 9.90
N THR A 71 3.51 2.90 9.47
CA THR A 71 3.08 2.07 8.33
C THR A 71 2.57 0.69 8.73
N ALA A 72 2.76 0.28 10.00
CA ALA A 72 2.25 -0.99 10.50
C ALA A 72 0.72 -1.03 10.45
N ALA A 73 0.17 -2.07 9.86
CA ALA A 73 -1.26 -2.29 9.75
C ALA A 73 -1.58 -3.77 9.54
N ALA A 74 -2.73 -4.21 9.99
CA ALA A 74 -3.29 -5.49 9.60
C ALA A 74 -3.90 -5.39 8.19
N LEU A 75 -3.70 -6.43 7.38
CA LEU A 75 -4.21 -6.46 6.01
C LEU A 75 -5.71 -6.80 5.97
N PRO A 76 -6.44 -6.42 4.90
CA PRO A 76 -7.87 -6.71 4.77
C PRO A 76 -8.26 -8.18 4.87
N LEU A 77 -7.28 -9.10 4.71
CA LEU A 77 -7.48 -10.56 4.79
C LEU A 77 -7.35 -11.12 6.21
N TYR A 78 -6.95 -10.32 7.18
CA TYR A 78 -6.83 -10.75 8.56
C TYR A 78 -8.21 -10.81 9.24
N LYS A 79 -8.30 -11.48 10.38
CA LYS A 79 -9.52 -11.51 11.17
C LYS A 79 -9.89 -10.10 11.63
N GLN A 80 -11.17 -9.83 11.74
CA GLN A 80 -11.67 -8.51 12.14
C GLN A 80 -11.07 -8.03 13.47
N GLU A 81 -10.91 -8.92 14.43
CA GLU A 81 -10.31 -8.61 15.72
C GLU A 81 -8.86 -8.15 15.58
N ASP A 82 -8.05 -8.85 14.76
CA ASP A 82 -6.67 -8.48 14.50
C ASP A 82 -6.59 -7.12 13.78
N ILE A 83 -7.53 -6.84 12.85
CA ILE A 83 -7.60 -5.56 12.16
C ILE A 83 -7.88 -4.43 13.17
N PHE A 84 -8.87 -4.58 14.03
CA PHE A 84 -9.23 -3.51 14.98
C PHE A 84 -8.17 -3.31 16.04
N THR A 85 -7.65 -4.36 16.65
CA THR A 85 -6.61 -4.24 17.67
C THR A 85 -5.30 -3.68 17.10
N THR A 86 -4.91 -4.09 15.90
CA THR A 86 -3.68 -3.59 15.27
C THR A 86 -3.86 -2.17 14.76
N ASP A 87 -4.90 -1.91 13.94
CA ASP A 87 -5.02 -0.63 13.23
C ASP A 87 -5.56 0.49 14.12
N ILE A 88 -6.31 0.20 15.18
CA ILE A 88 -6.86 1.22 16.08
C ILE A 88 -6.02 1.31 17.34
N ASP A 89 -5.94 0.22 18.12
CA ASP A 89 -5.26 0.25 19.42
C ASP A 89 -3.74 0.36 19.22
N GLY A 90 -3.19 -0.34 18.22
CA GLY A 90 -1.80 -0.20 17.82
C GLY A 90 -1.46 1.23 17.38
N THR A 91 -2.28 1.87 16.52
CA THR A 91 -2.09 3.27 16.15
C THR A 91 -2.12 4.19 17.36
N ARG A 92 -3.07 3.98 18.29
CA ARG A 92 -3.16 4.76 19.53
C ARG A 92 -1.90 4.61 20.37
N ASN A 93 -1.39 3.41 20.52
CA ASN A 93 -0.14 3.18 21.28
C ASN A 93 1.05 3.87 20.65
N VAL A 94 1.18 3.80 19.31
CA VAL A 94 2.32 4.42 18.60
C VAL A 94 2.28 5.94 18.71
N ILE A 95 1.12 6.58 18.45
CA ILE A 95 1.03 8.05 18.51
C ILE A 95 1.11 8.57 19.96
N ASP A 96 0.57 7.84 20.92
CA ASP A 96 0.66 8.20 22.33
C ASP A 96 2.10 8.07 22.87
N SER A 97 2.85 7.05 22.42
CA SER A 97 4.28 6.94 22.68
C SER A 97 5.05 8.10 22.04
N ALA A 98 4.78 8.42 20.79
CA ALA A 98 5.40 9.53 20.08
C ALA A 98 5.11 10.88 20.78
N PHE A 99 3.89 11.10 21.21
CA PHE A 99 3.49 12.30 21.95
C PHE A 99 4.19 12.42 23.31
N THR A 100 4.28 11.32 24.07
CA THR A 100 4.96 11.27 25.37
C THR A 100 6.45 11.56 25.24
N HIS A 101 7.10 11.08 24.17
CA HIS A 101 8.53 11.32 23.88
C HIS A 101 8.77 12.63 23.12
N GLN A 102 7.75 13.46 22.93
CA GLN A 102 7.84 14.77 22.27
C GLN A 102 8.43 14.67 20.85
N VAL A 103 8.09 13.61 20.11
CA VAL A 103 8.49 13.43 18.71
C VAL A 103 8.00 14.62 17.88
N ASP A 104 8.89 15.15 17.05
CA ASP A 104 8.65 16.40 16.31
C ASP A 104 7.53 16.27 15.27
N ARG A 105 7.41 15.09 14.61
CA ARG A 105 6.44 14.80 13.54
C ARG A 105 5.94 13.38 13.58
N PHE A 106 4.66 13.22 13.33
CA PHE A 106 4.01 11.91 13.18
C PHE A 106 3.33 11.82 11.83
N ILE A 107 3.67 10.80 11.04
CA ILE A 107 3.08 10.56 9.72
C ILE A 107 2.34 9.22 9.77
N HIS A 108 1.02 9.28 9.62
CA HIS A 108 0.16 8.09 9.59
C HIS A 108 -0.13 7.67 8.15
N ILE A 109 0.16 6.42 7.82
CA ILE A 109 -0.22 5.85 6.51
C ILE A 109 -1.61 5.21 6.63
N SER A 110 -2.59 5.96 6.15
CA SER A 110 -3.97 5.53 6.02
C SER A 110 -4.19 4.79 4.69
N SER A 111 -5.34 4.93 4.07
CA SER A 111 -5.69 4.32 2.79
C SER A 111 -6.87 5.04 2.15
N THR A 112 -6.96 5.08 0.82
CA THR A 112 -8.19 5.50 0.14
C THR A 112 -9.38 4.55 0.34
N ALA A 113 -9.19 3.41 0.99
CA ALA A 113 -10.27 2.54 1.44
C ALA A 113 -11.23 3.20 2.46
N VAL A 114 -10.82 4.31 3.08
CA VAL A 114 -11.67 5.13 3.97
C VAL A 114 -12.88 5.73 3.24
N TYR A 115 -12.79 5.95 1.92
CA TYR A 115 -13.89 6.49 1.13
C TYR A 115 -14.96 5.44 0.76
N GLY A 116 -14.65 4.15 0.88
CA GLY A 116 -15.57 3.07 0.54
C GLY A 116 -15.82 2.93 -0.95
N ILE A 117 -17.10 2.88 -1.34
CA ILE A 117 -17.53 2.82 -2.74
C ILE A 117 -18.24 4.15 -3.05
N PRO A 118 -17.51 5.13 -3.59
CA PRO A 118 -18.06 6.46 -3.85
C PRO A 118 -18.95 6.48 -5.08
N ASP A 119 -19.79 7.52 -5.17
CA ASP A 119 -20.69 7.80 -6.29
C ASP A 119 -20.11 8.78 -7.32
N HIS A 120 -18.96 9.37 -7.02
CA HIS A 120 -18.27 10.33 -7.88
C HIS A 120 -16.74 10.17 -7.83
N HIS A 121 -16.07 10.79 -8.80
CA HIS A 121 -14.61 10.90 -8.92
C HIS A 121 -14.21 12.21 -9.62
N PRO A 122 -13.01 12.77 -9.37
CA PRO A 122 -12.03 12.32 -8.38
C PRO A 122 -12.51 12.54 -6.95
N LEU A 123 -12.03 11.72 -6.01
CA LEU A 123 -12.28 11.93 -4.59
C LEU A 123 -11.35 12.98 -4.01
N LEU A 124 -11.87 13.82 -3.15
CA LEU A 124 -11.16 14.85 -2.41
C LEU A 124 -10.95 14.43 -0.96
N GLU A 125 -10.02 15.11 -0.26
CA GLU A 125 -9.74 14.80 1.15
C GLU A 125 -10.93 15.08 2.09
N ASP A 126 -11.81 16.00 1.70
CA ASP A 126 -12.99 16.41 2.48
C ASP A 126 -14.23 15.56 2.17
N ASP A 127 -14.14 14.62 1.24
CA ASP A 127 -15.25 13.74 0.91
C ASP A 127 -15.61 12.82 2.09
N LYS A 128 -16.89 12.43 2.11
CA LYS A 128 -17.44 11.56 3.13
C LYS A 128 -16.63 10.27 3.27
N LEU A 129 -16.30 9.93 4.50
CA LEU A 129 -15.65 8.66 4.84
C LEU A 129 -16.73 7.61 5.12
N ASP A 130 -16.75 6.54 4.31
CA ASP A 130 -17.72 5.45 4.41
C ASP A 130 -17.04 4.08 4.14
N GLY A 131 -15.97 3.83 4.88
CA GLY A 131 -15.12 2.66 4.71
C GLY A 131 -15.87 1.33 4.76
N VAL A 132 -15.72 0.54 3.69
CA VAL A 132 -16.37 -0.77 3.58
C VAL A 132 -15.56 -1.84 4.32
N GLY A 133 -16.30 -2.70 5.04
CA GLY A 133 -15.72 -3.81 5.80
C GLY A 133 -14.89 -3.37 7.01
N PRO A 134 -14.28 -4.34 7.71
CA PRO A 134 -13.52 -4.05 8.94
C PRO A 134 -12.32 -3.14 8.69
N TYR A 135 -11.58 -3.36 7.60
CA TYR A 135 -10.37 -2.61 7.28
C TYR A 135 -10.65 -1.11 7.02
N GLY A 136 -11.61 -0.79 6.14
CA GLY A 136 -11.96 0.61 5.86
C GLY A 136 -12.43 1.35 7.11
N LYS A 137 -13.25 0.68 7.94
CA LYS A 137 -13.72 1.22 9.23
C LYS A 137 -12.58 1.44 10.22
N ALA A 138 -11.67 0.48 10.34
CA ALA A 138 -10.50 0.60 11.23
C ALA A 138 -9.59 1.75 10.81
N LYS A 139 -9.36 1.95 9.50
CA LYS A 139 -8.58 3.08 9.00
C LYS A 139 -9.24 4.43 9.33
N ILE A 140 -10.55 4.56 9.20
CA ILE A 140 -11.28 5.77 9.64
C ILE A 140 -11.06 6.03 11.14
N MET A 141 -11.22 5.02 11.97
CA MET A 141 -11.04 5.16 13.42
C MET A 141 -9.58 5.50 13.79
N ALA A 142 -8.60 4.93 13.08
CA ALA A 142 -7.20 5.30 13.25
C ALA A 142 -6.91 6.75 12.86
N GLU A 143 -7.51 7.27 11.78
CA GLU A 143 -7.42 8.69 11.42
C GLU A 143 -8.04 9.60 12.49
N GLN A 144 -9.17 9.19 13.10
CA GLN A 144 -9.78 9.93 14.20
C GLN A 144 -8.83 10.00 15.42
N VAL A 145 -8.17 8.89 15.75
CA VAL A 145 -7.14 8.89 16.81
C VAL A 145 -6.03 9.89 16.45
N CYS A 146 -5.50 9.86 15.23
CA CYS A 146 -4.46 10.78 14.78
C CYS A 146 -4.91 12.25 14.82
N SER A 147 -6.13 12.53 14.39
CA SER A 147 -6.70 13.89 14.40
C SER A 147 -6.83 14.45 15.81
N ALA A 148 -7.20 13.64 16.79
CA ALA A 148 -7.27 14.08 18.19
C ALA A 148 -5.90 14.53 18.75
N TYR A 149 -4.78 13.94 18.30
CA TYR A 149 -3.44 14.42 18.68
C TYR A 149 -3.03 15.67 17.90
N ARG A 150 -3.49 15.83 16.67
CA ARG A 150 -3.32 17.09 15.91
C ARG A 150 -4.00 18.26 16.62
N GLU A 151 -5.22 18.08 17.14
CA GLU A 151 -5.94 19.07 17.94
C GLU A 151 -5.20 19.42 19.25
N ARG A 152 -4.42 18.51 19.79
CA ARG A 152 -3.54 18.74 20.95
C ARG A 152 -2.21 19.42 20.60
N GLY A 153 -2.03 19.84 19.35
CA GLY A 153 -0.85 20.58 18.87
C GLY A 153 0.31 19.73 18.37
N MET A 154 0.15 18.41 18.26
CA MET A 154 1.14 17.55 17.62
C MET A 154 1.13 17.76 16.11
N CYS A 155 2.30 17.83 15.46
CA CYS A 155 2.38 17.84 14.00
C CYS A 155 2.07 16.43 13.46
N VAL A 156 0.84 16.24 12.97
CA VAL A 156 0.36 14.96 12.47
C VAL A 156 -0.07 15.07 11.02
N THR A 157 0.62 14.35 10.14
CA THR A 157 0.23 14.18 8.74
C THR A 157 -0.47 12.86 8.54
N ILE A 158 -1.62 12.87 7.86
CA ILE A 158 -2.32 11.65 7.43
C ILE A 158 -2.15 11.54 5.91
N ILE A 159 -1.61 10.44 5.43
CA ILE A 159 -1.47 10.12 4.01
C ILE A 159 -2.45 9.04 3.66
N ARG A 160 -3.31 9.28 2.66
CA ARG A 160 -4.26 8.32 2.07
C ARG A 160 -3.74 7.86 0.70
N PRO A 161 -2.86 6.87 0.63
CA PRO A 161 -2.34 6.40 -0.64
C PRO A 161 -3.38 5.59 -1.41
N LYS A 162 -3.33 5.68 -2.74
CA LYS A 162 -3.93 4.71 -3.65
C LYS A 162 -3.20 3.37 -3.53
N SER A 163 -3.77 2.32 -4.15
CA SER A 163 -3.07 1.04 -4.25
C SER A 163 -1.70 1.24 -4.89
N PHE A 164 -0.64 0.93 -4.16
CA PHE A 164 0.71 1.20 -4.63
C PHE A 164 1.47 -0.09 -4.93
N VAL A 165 2.33 0.00 -5.95
CA VAL A 165 3.14 -1.09 -6.50
C VAL A 165 4.61 -0.66 -6.57
N GLY A 166 5.50 -1.61 -6.81
CA GLY A 166 6.93 -1.35 -6.97
C GLY A 166 7.78 -2.49 -6.41
N PRO A 167 9.10 -2.37 -6.42
CA PRO A 167 10.02 -3.37 -5.87
C PRO A 167 9.62 -3.85 -4.48
N GLU A 168 9.76 -5.13 -4.20
CA GLU A 168 9.34 -5.84 -2.98
C GLU A 168 7.82 -6.10 -2.86
N ARG A 169 7.00 -5.68 -3.86
CA ARG A 169 5.58 -5.99 -3.86
C ARG A 169 5.22 -7.10 -4.84
N LEU A 170 4.49 -8.06 -4.34
CA LEU A 170 3.90 -9.16 -5.11
C LEU A 170 2.36 -9.15 -4.97
N GLY A 171 1.81 -9.86 -4.02
CA GLY A 171 0.37 -9.89 -3.78
C GLY A 171 -0.41 -10.28 -5.04
N VAL A 172 -1.53 -9.60 -5.29
CA VAL A 172 -2.41 -9.85 -6.46
C VAL A 172 -1.74 -9.53 -7.80
N PHE A 173 -0.81 -8.58 -7.84
CA PHE A 173 -0.13 -8.21 -9.09
C PHE A 173 0.80 -9.32 -9.59
N ALA A 174 1.28 -10.20 -8.72
CA ALA A 174 2.07 -11.35 -9.10
C ALA A 174 1.30 -12.29 -10.07
N LEU A 175 -0.03 -12.29 -10.05
CA LEU A 175 -0.83 -13.05 -11.03
C LEU A 175 -0.62 -12.51 -12.45
N LEU A 176 -0.71 -11.20 -12.63
CA LEU A 176 -0.45 -10.56 -13.93
C LEU A 176 0.99 -10.84 -14.40
N TYR A 177 1.95 -10.67 -13.50
CA TYR A 177 3.37 -10.83 -13.80
C TYR A 177 3.74 -12.28 -14.17
N ASP A 178 3.20 -13.25 -13.47
CA ASP A 178 3.44 -14.65 -13.77
C ASP A 178 2.83 -15.08 -15.11
N TRP A 179 1.66 -14.55 -15.47
CA TRP A 179 1.05 -14.81 -16.77
C TRP A 179 1.83 -14.12 -17.90
N ALA A 180 2.23 -12.88 -17.70
CA ALA A 180 3.04 -12.14 -18.67
C ALA A 180 4.40 -12.84 -18.91
N LYS A 181 5.08 -13.26 -17.83
CA LYS A 181 6.35 -14.01 -17.90
C LYS A 181 6.23 -15.29 -18.71
N ASP A 182 5.12 -16.02 -18.58
CA ASP A 182 4.88 -17.29 -19.28
C ASP A 182 4.29 -17.11 -20.69
N GLY A 183 4.29 -15.88 -21.21
CA GLY A 183 3.78 -15.58 -22.56
C GLY A 183 2.29 -15.86 -22.71
N LYS A 184 1.49 -15.56 -21.68
CA LYS A 184 0.03 -15.76 -21.64
C LYS A 184 -0.70 -14.42 -21.68
N GLY A 185 -1.89 -14.41 -22.30
CA GLY A 185 -2.83 -13.30 -22.16
C GLY A 185 -3.40 -13.25 -20.74
N PHE A 186 -3.94 -12.11 -20.32
CA PHE A 186 -4.45 -11.94 -18.96
C PHE A 186 -5.97 -11.71 -18.93
N PRO A 187 -6.75 -12.53 -18.20
CA PRO A 187 -8.20 -12.33 -18.07
C PRO A 187 -8.48 -11.12 -17.17
N MET A 188 -9.36 -10.24 -17.62
CA MET A 188 -9.78 -9.06 -16.88
C MET A 188 -11.26 -9.10 -16.54
N ILE A 189 -11.62 -8.77 -15.32
CA ILE A 189 -13.00 -8.67 -14.86
C ILE A 189 -13.60 -7.36 -15.40
N GLY A 190 -14.67 -7.46 -16.19
CA GLY A 190 -15.32 -6.32 -16.83
C GLY A 190 -14.67 -5.95 -18.16
N SER A 191 -15.00 -4.75 -18.66
CA SER A 191 -14.52 -4.27 -19.96
C SER A 191 -13.06 -3.79 -19.98
N GLY A 192 -12.46 -3.58 -18.82
CA GLY A 192 -11.15 -2.95 -18.68
C GLY A 192 -11.13 -1.44 -18.98
N LYS A 193 -12.30 -0.82 -19.24
CA LYS A 193 -12.40 0.62 -19.55
C LYS A 193 -12.51 1.51 -18.31
N ASN A 194 -12.65 0.91 -17.12
CA ASN A 194 -12.65 1.63 -15.86
C ASN A 194 -11.25 2.22 -15.58
N ARG A 195 -11.23 3.38 -14.93
CA ARG A 195 -10.02 4.09 -14.53
C ARG A 195 -9.67 3.71 -13.09
N TYR A 196 -8.52 3.10 -12.91
CA TYR A 196 -8.04 2.68 -11.59
C TYR A 196 -6.66 3.27 -11.33
N GLN A 197 -6.62 4.36 -10.56
CA GLN A 197 -5.37 5.02 -10.23
C GLN A 197 -4.53 4.13 -9.30
N LEU A 198 -3.29 3.92 -9.67
CA LEU A 198 -2.26 3.30 -8.86
C LEU A 198 -1.28 4.35 -8.32
N LEU A 199 -0.19 3.89 -7.73
CA LEU A 199 0.87 4.72 -7.20
C LEU A 199 2.17 3.90 -7.20
N ASP A 200 3.29 4.46 -7.61
CA ASP A 200 4.60 3.84 -7.39
C ASP A 200 5.05 4.06 -5.94
N VAL A 201 5.63 3.03 -5.34
CA VAL A 201 6.11 3.09 -3.96
C VAL A 201 7.20 4.15 -3.75
N GLU A 202 8.01 4.46 -4.78
CA GLU A 202 9.02 5.51 -4.70
C GLU A 202 8.38 6.90 -4.60
N ASP A 203 7.30 7.14 -5.36
CA ASP A 203 6.53 8.37 -5.28
C ASP A 203 5.84 8.52 -3.91
N LEU A 204 5.35 7.41 -3.34
CA LEU A 204 4.82 7.41 -1.98
C LEU A 204 5.92 7.76 -0.95
N CYS A 205 7.11 7.16 -1.06
CA CYS A 205 8.25 7.49 -0.21
C CYS A 205 8.64 8.98 -0.34
N GLY A 206 8.59 9.51 -1.56
CA GLY A 206 8.80 10.95 -1.83
C GLY A 206 7.77 11.83 -1.11
N ALA A 207 6.48 11.49 -1.19
CA ALA A 207 5.41 12.21 -0.51
C ALA A 207 5.57 12.18 1.03
N ILE A 208 5.94 11.02 1.58
CA ILE A 208 6.25 10.86 3.02
C ILE A 208 7.42 11.76 3.42
N TYR A 209 8.48 11.80 2.61
CA TYR A 209 9.64 12.65 2.88
C TYR A 209 9.29 14.15 2.83
N LEU A 210 8.49 14.58 1.86
CA LEU A 210 7.99 15.96 1.79
C LEU A 210 7.14 16.32 3.02
N ALA A 211 6.28 15.43 3.48
CA ALA A 211 5.53 15.60 4.73
C ALA A 211 6.44 15.66 5.97
N ALA A 212 7.51 14.86 5.98
CA ALA A 212 8.48 14.86 7.08
C ALA A 212 9.36 16.13 7.14
N THR A 213 9.57 16.82 6.03
CA THR A 213 10.53 17.93 5.93
C THR A 213 9.89 19.29 5.66
N GLY A 214 8.64 19.34 5.23
CA GLY A 214 7.90 20.57 4.95
C GLY A 214 7.57 21.40 6.21
N PRO A 215 7.11 22.66 6.06
CA PRO A 215 6.68 23.48 7.19
C PRO A 215 5.54 22.83 7.98
N LYS A 216 5.67 22.75 9.32
CA LYS A 216 4.72 22.01 10.19
C LYS A 216 3.28 22.46 10.01
N GLU A 217 3.06 23.75 9.92
CA GLU A 217 1.74 24.35 9.74
C GLU A 217 1.06 23.99 8.41
N LYS A 218 1.84 23.54 7.41
CA LYS A 218 1.33 23.12 6.11
C LYS A 218 1.14 21.60 6.02
N VAL A 219 2.06 20.85 6.62
CA VAL A 219 2.05 19.38 6.50
C VAL A 219 1.19 18.70 7.55
N SER A 220 0.80 19.39 8.64
CA SER A 220 -0.10 18.87 9.67
C SER A 220 -1.55 18.82 9.16
N ASP A 221 -1.79 18.00 8.14
CA ASP A 221 -3.05 17.89 7.41
C ASP A 221 -3.21 16.47 6.83
N THR A 222 -4.27 16.26 6.04
CA THR A 222 -4.56 14.99 5.36
C THR A 222 -4.37 15.16 3.86
N PHE A 223 -3.72 14.17 3.20
CA PHE A 223 -3.38 14.21 1.78
C PHE A 223 -3.70 12.90 1.07
N ASN A 224 -4.38 12.99 -0.06
CA ASN A 224 -4.52 11.92 -1.01
C ASN A 224 -3.23 11.81 -1.86
N ILE A 225 -2.71 10.60 -2.04
CA ILE A 225 -1.50 10.35 -2.83
C ILE A 225 -1.79 9.27 -3.88
N GLY A 226 -1.52 9.58 -5.14
CA GLY A 226 -1.72 8.71 -6.29
C GLY A 226 -0.84 9.13 -7.47
N ALA A 227 -0.82 8.33 -8.54
CA ALA A 227 -0.15 8.71 -9.78
C ALA A 227 -0.87 9.90 -10.44
N LYS A 228 -0.13 10.77 -11.11
CA LYS A 228 -0.71 11.86 -11.90
C LYS A 228 -1.25 11.36 -13.23
N GLU A 229 -0.52 10.44 -13.85
CA GLU A 229 -0.84 9.88 -15.16
C GLU A 229 -1.32 8.43 -15.02
N TYR A 230 -2.53 8.17 -15.47
CA TYR A 230 -3.13 6.83 -15.53
C TYR A 230 -4.18 6.78 -16.64
N THR A 231 -4.34 5.61 -17.23
CA THR A 231 -5.28 5.37 -18.31
C THR A 231 -6.40 4.44 -17.84
N THR A 232 -6.94 3.61 -18.71
CA THR A 232 -7.87 2.56 -18.31
C THR A 232 -7.10 1.37 -17.71
N MET A 233 -7.75 0.62 -16.83
CA MET A 233 -7.13 -0.56 -16.21
C MET A 233 -6.64 -1.58 -17.26
N GLY A 234 -7.39 -1.72 -18.38
CA GLY A 234 -7.00 -2.59 -19.49
C GLY A 234 -5.73 -2.13 -20.17
N GLU A 235 -5.59 -0.82 -20.46
CA GLU A 235 -4.39 -0.26 -21.08
C GLU A 235 -3.17 -0.29 -20.15
N ASP A 236 -3.38 -0.04 -18.86
CA ASP A 236 -2.31 -0.08 -17.88
C ASP A 236 -1.75 -1.51 -17.71
N TYR A 237 -2.64 -2.53 -17.67
CA TYR A 237 -2.21 -3.94 -17.61
C TYR A 237 -1.62 -4.43 -18.94
N GLN A 238 -2.11 -3.92 -20.09
CA GLN A 238 -1.56 -4.23 -21.40
C GLN A 238 -0.08 -3.83 -21.49
N ALA A 239 0.32 -2.72 -20.88
CA ALA A 239 1.71 -2.29 -20.88
C ALA A 239 2.67 -3.34 -20.30
N VAL A 240 2.23 -4.15 -19.31
CA VAL A 240 3.04 -5.26 -18.78
C VAL A 240 3.18 -6.39 -19.81
N LEU A 241 2.10 -6.73 -20.53
CA LEU A 241 2.11 -7.77 -21.56
C LEU A 241 2.93 -7.33 -22.77
N ASP A 242 2.86 -6.06 -23.15
CA ASP A 242 3.66 -5.48 -24.24
C ASP A 242 5.15 -5.50 -23.89
N TYR A 243 5.50 -5.14 -22.64
CA TYR A 243 6.87 -5.23 -22.15
C TYR A 243 7.39 -6.68 -22.14
N ALA A 244 6.54 -7.67 -21.83
CA ALA A 244 6.90 -9.08 -21.87
C ALA A 244 7.24 -9.58 -23.28
N GLY A 245 6.77 -8.90 -24.34
CA GLY A 245 7.21 -9.11 -25.73
C GLY A 245 6.62 -10.30 -26.46
N TYR A 246 5.62 -11.00 -25.90
CA TYR A 246 5.01 -12.19 -26.53
C TYR A 246 3.81 -11.88 -27.44
N GLY A 247 3.47 -10.60 -27.66
CA GLY A 247 2.31 -10.21 -28.47
C GLY A 247 0.96 -10.64 -27.90
N LYS A 248 0.88 -10.84 -26.59
CA LYS A 248 -0.34 -11.26 -25.90
C LYS A 248 -1.15 -10.05 -25.43
N THR A 249 -2.45 -10.26 -25.23
CA THR A 249 -3.37 -9.17 -24.88
C THR A 249 -4.15 -9.46 -23.60
N VAL A 250 -4.57 -8.38 -22.94
CA VAL A 250 -5.58 -8.41 -21.89
C VAL A 250 -6.92 -8.80 -22.53
N ARG A 251 -7.60 -9.79 -21.94
CA ARG A 251 -8.89 -10.30 -22.45
C ARG A 251 -10.02 -9.94 -21.47
N PRO A 252 -10.91 -9.02 -21.84
CA PRO A 252 -12.02 -8.64 -21.00
C PRO A 252 -13.09 -9.76 -20.93
N PHE A 253 -13.62 -9.98 -19.73
CA PHE A 253 -14.73 -10.90 -19.49
C PHE A 253 -15.90 -10.18 -18.84
N PRO A 254 -17.17 -10.49 -19.19
CA PRO A 254 -18.32 -9.89 -18.56
C PRO A 254 -18.26 -10.01 -17.03
N ALA A 255 -18.35 -8.86 -16.32
CA ALA A 255 -18.16 -8.84 -14.87
C ALA A 255 -19.20 -9.67 -14.11
N GLY A 256 -20.49 -9.61 -14.49
CA GLY A 256 -21.56 -10.29 -13.77
C GLY A 256 -21.34 -11.79 -13.63
N PRO A 257 -21.25 -12.57 -14.74
CA PRO A 257 -21.01 -14.01 -14.68
C PRO A 257 -19.69 -14.38 -13.96
N LEU A 258 -18.63 -13.61 -14.19
CA LEU A 258 -17.32 -13.90 -13.58
C LEU A 258 -17.33 -13.62 -12.07
N ILE A 259 -17.93 -12.54 -11.63
CA ILE A 259 -18.10 -12.24 -10.20
C ILE A 259 -18.97 -13.31 -9.52
N TRP A 260 -20.07 -13.73 -10.18
CA TRP A 260 -20.89 -14.80 -9.65
C TRP A 260 -20.09 -16.11 -9.47
N MET A 261 -19.31 -16.48 -10.46
CA MET A 261 -18.43 -17.66 -10.39
C MET A 261 -17.41 -17.52 -9.24
N LEU A 262 -16.77 -16.36 -9.10
CA LEU A 262 -15.80 -16.11 -8.02
C LEU A 262 -16.46 -16.17 -6.63
N ARG A 263 -17.70 -15.68 -6.47
CA ARG A 263 -18.46 -15.82 -5.21
C ARG A 263 -18.74 -17.29 -4.88
N VAL A 264 -19.08 -18.11 -5.87
CA VAL A 264 -19.25 -19.57 -5.67
C VAL A 264 -17.94 -20.22 -5.26
N LEU A 265 -16.85 -19.89 -5.94
CA LEU A 265 -15.51 -20.40 -5.58
C LEU A 265 -15.08 -19.94 -4.18
N GLU A 266 -15.39 -18.69 -3.79
CA GLU A 266 -15.09 -18.17 -2.45
C GLU A 266 -15.86 -18.94 -1.36
N PHE A 267 -17.12 -19.26 -1.60
CA PHE A 267 -17.92 -20.07 -0.67
C PHE A 267 -17.27 -21.44 -0.39
N TYR A 268 -16.61 -22.03 -1.40
CA TYR A 268 -15.86 -23.29 -1.26
C TYR A 268 -14.37 -23.07 -0.90
N HIS A 269 -13.94 -21.86 -0.55
CA HIS A 269 -12.55 -21.52 -0.28
C HIS A 269 -11.56 -21.80 -1.43
N LEU A 270 -12.06 -21.80 -2.66
CA LEU A 270 -11.28 -22.05 -3.89
C LEU A 270 -11.02 -20.78 -4.70
N SER A 271 -11.59 -19.63 -4.33
CA SER A 271 -11.39 -18.38 -5.05
C SER A 271 -9.93 -17.91 -4.96
N PRO A 272 -9.30 -17.59 -6.09
CA PRO A 272 -7.96 -17.00 -6.10
C PRO A 272 -7.96 -15.52 -5.71
N LEU A 273 -9.13 -14.87 -5.68
CA LEU A 273 -9.33 -13.46 -5.36
C LEU A 273 -10.34 -13.35 -4.22
N TYR A 274 -10.12 -12.40 -3.31
CA TYR A 274 -11.07 -12.11 -2.24
C TYR A 274 -12.13 -11.09 -2.70
N LYS A 275 -13.26 -11.09 -2.02
CA LYS A 275 -14.49 -10.38 -2.38
C LYS A 275 -14.27 -8.94 -2.79
N TRP A 276 -13.53 -8.16 -1.99
CA TRP A 276 -13.32 -6.76 -2.29
C TRP A 276 -12.60 -6.54 -3.64
N VAL A 277 -11.62 -7.37 -3.99
CA VAL A 277 -10.87 -7.24 -5.24
C VAL A 277 -11.78 -7.46 -6.45
N TYR A 278 -12.52 -8.58 -6.48
CA TYR A 278 -13.31 -8.89 -7.67
C TYR A 278 -14.60 -8.06 -7.77
N GLU A 279 -15.15 -7.56 -6.66
CA GLU A 279 -16.34 -6.69 -6.69
C GLU A 279 -16.01 -5.24 -7.09
N THR A 280 -14.78 -4.79 -6.90
CA THR A 280 -14.34 -3.44 -7.26
C THR A 280 -13.52 -3.36 -8.54
N ALA A 281 -13.02 -4.49 -9.05
CA ALA A 281 -12.12 -4.56 -10.20
C ALA A 281 -12.66 -3.91 -11.49
N SER A 282 -13.98 -3.81 -11.66
CA SER A 282 -14.61 -3.20 -12.84
C SER A 282 -15.12 -1.78 -12.59
N LYS A 283 -14.83 -1.18 -11.43
CA LYS A 283 -15.30 0.16 -11.05
C LYS A 283 -14.18 1.18 -11.17
N ASP A 284 -14.55 2.43 -11.42
CA ASP A 284 -13.63 3.55 -11.31
C ASP A 284 -13.14 3.72 -9.88
N SER A 285 -11.87 4.10 -9.72
CA SER A 285 -11.29 4.36 -8.41
C SER A 285 -10.08 5.30 -8.54
N PHE A 286 -10.30 6.60 -8.36
CA PHE A 286 -9.23 7.60 -8.39
C PHE A 286 -9.53 8.78 -7.49
N VAL A 287 -8.48 9.45 -7.04
CA VAL A 287 -8.51 10.60 -6.13
C VAL A 287 -7.85 11.80 -6.79
N SER A 288 -8.19 13.01 -6.35
CA SER A 288 -7.40 14.20 -6.64
C SER A 288 -6.13 14.19 -5.80
N ILE A 289 -5.01 14.59 -6.42
CA ILE A 289 -3.73 14.82 -5.76
C ILE A 289 -3.36 16.32 -5.71
N GLU A 290 -4.25 17.20 -6.15
CA GLU A 290 -3.99 18.64 -6.27
C GLU A 290 -3.60 19.29 -4.95
N LYS A 291 -4.19 18.84 -3.83
CA LYS A 291 -3.83 19.33 -2.50
C LYS A 291 -2.38 18.98 -2.16
N ALA A 292 -1.96 17.74 -2.43
CA ALA A 292 -0.59 17.31 -2.22
C ALA A 292 0.40 18.04 -3.15
N GLU A 293 0.06 18.25 -4.42
CA GLU A 293 0.86 19.03 -5.37
C GLU A 293 1.06 20.45 -4.86
N ARG A 294 0.01 21.13 -4.46
CA ARG A 294 0.04 22.53 -4.02
C ARG A 294 0.72 22.74 -2.67
N ILE A 295 0.47 21.87 -1.69
CA ILE A 295 0.92 22.07 -0.30
C ILE A 295 2.23 21.38 -0.01
N LEU A 296 2.40 20.12 -0.44
CA LEU A 296 3.63 19.37 -0.23
C LEU A 296 4.67 19.61 -1.34
N GLY A 297 4.25 20.13 -2.50
CA GLY A 297 5.09 20.15 -3.71
C GLY A 297 5.25 18.74 -4.31
N TYR A 298 4.26 17.85 -4.08
CA TYR A 298 4.28 16.48 -4.58
C TYR A 298 4.26 16.44 -6.10
N GLN A 299 5.23 15.76 -6.69
CA GLN A 299 5.35 15.59 -8.13
C GLN A 299 5.66 14.11 -8.41
N PRO A 300 4.64 13.27 -8.63
CA PRO A 300 4.86 11.86 -8.92
C PRO A 300 5.59 11.70 -10.26
N LYS A 301 6.55 10.80 -10.29
CA LYS A 301 7.44 10.55 -11.44
C LYS A 301 6.89 9.47 -12.35
N TYR A 302 6.12 8.53 -11.79
CA TYR A 302 5.71 7.33 -12.48
C TYR A 302 4.21 7.37 -12.79
N SER A 303 3.87 7.07 -14.06
CA SER A 303 2.51 6.72 -14.43
C SER A 303 2.12 5.33 -13.88
N ASN A 304 0.85 4.97 -13.97
CA ASN A 304 0.41 3.60 -13.67
C ASN A 304 1.19 2.55 -14.47
N LYS A 305 1.39 2.81 -15.76
CA LYS A 305 2.12 1.90 -16.68
C LYS A 305 3.57 1.72 -16.24
N ASP A 306 4.23 2.83 -15.93
CA ASP A 306 5.63 2.80 -15.47
C ASP A 306 5.75 2.01 -14.15
N ALA A 307 4.87 2.27 -13.19
CA ALA A 307 4.86 1.60 -11.90
C ALA A 307 4.67 0.07 -12.03
N LEU A 308 3.73 -0.35 -12.89
CA LEU A 308 3.46 -1.77 -13.16
C LEU A 308 4.63 -2.45 -13.88
N VAL A 309 5.18 -1.81 -14.92
CA VAL A 309 6.32 -2.35 -15.70
C VAL A 309 7.57 -2.42 -14.82
N ARG A 310 7.86 -1.38 -14.04
CA ARG A 310 8.98 -1.35 -13.09
C ARG A 310 8.89 -2.48 -12.05
N ASN A 311 7.70 -2.71 -11.53
CA ASN A 311 7.48 -3.82 -10.60
C ASN A 311 7.61 -5.19 -11.28
N PHE A 312 7.18 -5.32 -12.53
CA PHE A 312 7.37 -6.53 -13.32
C PHE A 312 8.86 -6.81 -13.60
N GLN A 313 9.64 -5.78 -13.94
CA GLN A 313 11.09 -5.90 -14.08
C GLN A 313 11.75 -6.42 -12.80
N TRP A 314 11.38 -5.84 -11.64
CA TRP A 314 11.87 -6.30 -10.36
C TRP A 314 11.45 -7.76 -10.08
N TYR A 315 10.19 -8.12 -10.40
CA TYR A 315 9.71 -9.49 -10.26
C TYR A 315 10.56 -10.49 -11.06
N LEU A 316 10.84 -10.18 -12.33
CA LEU A 316 11.69 -11.03 -13.18
C LEU A 316 13.12 -11.18 -12.63
N ALA A 317 13.71 -10.10 -12.13
CA ALA A 317 15.06 -10.10 -11.57
C ALA A 317 15.17 -10.87 -10.24
N ASN A 318 14.05 -11.10 -9.54
CA ASN A 318 14.03 -11.74 -8.22
C ASN A 318 13.27 -13.08 -8.20
N LEU A 319 12.95 -13.66 -9.33
CA LEU A 319 12.22 -14.94 -9.44
C LEU A 319 12.75 -16.04 -8.50
N PRO A 320 14.07 -16.29 -8.37
CA PRO A 320 14.58 -17.36 -7.50
C PRO A 320 14.18 -17.21 -6.04
N LYS A 321 13.93 -15.98 -5.57
CA LYS A 321 13.50 -15.72 -4.17
C LYS A 321 12.09 -16.21 -3.88
N PHE A 322 11.26 -16.46 -4.92
CA PHE A 322 9.83 -16.73 -4.78
C PHE A 322 9.42 -18.15 -5.17
N GLU A 323 10.33 -18.96 -5.73
CA GLU A 323 10.01 -20.31 -6.26
C GLU A 323 9.36 -21.24 -5.24
N HIS A 324 9.59 -21.04 -3.94
CA HIS A 324 9.04 -21.85 -2.86
C HIS A 324 8.17 -21.06 -1.86
N SER A 325 7.85 -19.80 -2.17
CA SER A 325 7.07 -18.94 -1.28
C SER A 325 5.65 -18.68 -1.81
N SER A 326 4.65 -18.87 -0.97
CA SER A 326 3.27 -18.47 -1.28
C SER A 326 2.53 -18.11 0.00
N GLY A 327 1.67 -17.07 -0.07
CA GLY A 327 0.96 -16.62 1.12
C GLY A 327 -0.06 -15.54 0.81
N VAL A 328 -0.50 -14.83 1.83
CA VAL A 328 -1.48 -13.73 1.74
C VAL A 328 -0.88 -12.35 2.01
N SER A 329 0.43 -12.28 2.26
CA SER A 329 1.12 -11.01 2.47
C SER A 329 1.50 -10.34 1.15
N HIS A 330 1.83 -9.04 1.20
CA HIS A 330 2.29 -8.31 0.01
C HIS A 330 3.70 -8.72 -0.44
N ARG A 331 4.47 -9.43 0.40
CA ARG A 331 5.86 -9.87 0.12
C ARG A 331 5.95 -11.20 -0.62
N VAL A 332 4.88 -11.96 -0.73
CA VAL A 332 4.86 -13.28 -1.37
C VAL A 332 3.80 -13.37 -2.45
N PRO A 333 4.00 -14.20 -3.50
CA PRO A 333 2.98 -14.43 -4.52
C PRO A 333 1.72 -15.04 -3.93
N TRP A 334 0.56 -14.63 -4.40
CA TRP A 334 -0.69 -15.28 -4.02
C TRP A 334 -0.84 -16.62 -4.74
N LYS A 335 -1.46 -17.57 -4.07
CA LYS A 335 -1.78 -18.87 -4.68
C LYS A 335 -2.75 -18.67 -5.83
N GLN A 336 -2.42 -19.20 -7.00
CA GLN A 336 -3.24 -19.04 -8.20
C GLN A 336 -4.53 -19.87 -8.17
N GLY A 337 -4.61 -20.92 -7.32
CA GLY A 337 -5.80 -21.78 -7.21
C GLY A 337 -6.26 -22.30 -8.57
N ALA A 338 -7.57 -22.19 -8.85
CA ALA A 338 -8.16 -22.62 -10.13
C ALA A 338 -7.66 -21.80 -11.34
N LEU A 339 -7.12 -20.60 -11.16
CA LEU A 339 -6.58 -19.79 -12.27
C LEU A 339 -5.34 -20.42 -12.93
N SER A 340 -4.58 -21.24 -12.20
CA SER A 340 -3.44 -21.94 -12.81
C SER A 340 -3.87 -22.91 -13.91
N MET A 341 -5.02 -23.56 -13.77
CA MET A 341 -5.61 -24.41 -14.81
C MET A 341 -6.16 -23.59 -15.98
N ALA A 342 -6.74 -22.43 -15.70
CA ALA A 342 -7.26 -21.55 -16.75
C ALA A 342 -6.14 -20.96 -17.63
N LYS A 343 -4.93 -20.82 -17.11
CA LYS A 343 -3.74 -20.26 -17.81
C LYS A 343 -3.42 -21.01 -19.14
N VAL A 344 -3.81 -22.27 -19.26
CA VAL A 344 -3.59 -23.07 -20.48
C VAL A 344 -4.38 -22.52 -21.68
N PHE A 345 -5.51 -21.85 -21.45
CA PHE A 345 -6.41 -21.35 -22.51
C PHE A 345 -6.07 -19.91 -22.98
N PHE A 346 -5.07 -19.30 -22.43
CA PHE A 346 -4.65 -17.91 -22.70
C PHE A 346 -3.22 -17.86 -23.24
#